data_bfb708697e85b7b9c958fedd30a961b4
#
_entry.id   bfb708697e85b7b9c958fedd30a961b4
#
_cell.length_a   1.000
_cell.length_b   1.000
_cell.length_c   1.000
_cell.angle_alpha   90.00
_cell.angle_beta   90.00
_cell.angle_gamma   90.00
#
_symmetry.space_group_name_H-M   'P 1'
#
loop_
_entity.id
_entity.type
_entity.pdbx_description
1 polymer ?
#
loop_
_entity_poly.entity_id
_entity_poly.type
_entity_poly.pdbx_seq_one_letter_code
_entity_poly.pdbx_strand_id
1 'polypeptide(L)'
;MIFYNESTFIILALISLLLDGLEGFIARRCNDTSKFGEIFDQESDNFLMFVLSISLYINKDIGLYIFLIPAYRYIFIAMMTKYSWLKNTLPDSILRKFVCVMTTLLMVISHEIYSNEYMFNFIINLAFFIITFSFSKDIIWLYRNKYEKD
;
A
#
# COMPACT_ATOMS: atom_id res chain seq x y z
N MET A 1 -23.57 -14.42 -9.22
CA MET A 1 -23.78 -13.04 -8.78
C MET A 1 -23.68 -13.03 -7.25
N ILE A 2 -22.51 -12.79 -6.70
CA ILE A 2 -22.31 -12.74 -5.25
C ILE A 2 -22.76 -11.34 -4.85
N PHE A 3 -23.93 -11.23 -4.19
CA PHE A 3 -24.38 -9.99 -3.56
C PHE A 3 -23.46 -9.67 -2.38
N TYR A 4 -22.28 -9.18 -2.68
CA TYR A 4 -21.45 -8.56 -1.67
C TYR A 4 -22.10 -7.22 -1.34
N ASN A 5 -22.57 -7.07 -0.10
CA ASN A 5 -23.02 -5.78 0.38
C ASN A 5 -21.78 -4.87 0.43
N GLU A 6 -21.64 -3.99 -0.57
CA GLU A 6 -20.46 -3.12 -0.74
C GLU A 6 -20.16 -2.36 0.56
N SER A 7 -21.19 -1.89 1.24
CA SER A 7 -21.05 -1.20 2.53
C SER A 7 -20.43 -2.09 3.61
N THR A 8 -20.78 -3.37 3.66
CA THR A 8 -20.18 -4.30 4.64
C THR A 8 -18.71 -4.53 4.34
N PHE A 9 -18.34 -4.66 3.06
CA PHE A 9 -16.95 -4.83 2.65
C PHE A 9 -16.09 -3.60 3.02
N ILE A 10 -16.60 -2.40 2.77
CA ILE A 10 -15.93 -1.14 3.11
C ILE A 10 -15.76 -1.01 4.63
N ILE A 11 -16.79 -1.32 5.41
CA ILE A 11 -16.72 -1.29 6.87
C ILE A 11 -15.66 -2.26 7.38
N LEU A 12 -15.60 -3.49 6.83
CA LEU A 12 -14.59 -4.47 7.21
C LEU A 12 -13.17 -4.00 6.85
N ALA A 13 -12.98 -3.40 5.67
CA ALA A 13 -11.71 -2.85 5.25
C ALA A 13 -11.25 -1.69 6.17
N LEU A 14 -12.16 -0.80 6.56
CA LEU A 14 -11.88 0.29 7.50
C LEU A 14 -11.55 -0.24 8.89
N ILE A 15 -12.29 -1.23 9.38
CA ILE A 15 -12.02 -1.85 10.68
C ILE A 15 -10.65 -2.52 10.66
N SER A 16 -10.30 -3.25 9.59
CA SER A 16 -8.98 -3.87 9.43
C SER A 16 -7.88 -2.83 9.50
N LEU A 17 -8.01 -1.73 8.76
CA LEU A 17 -7.03 -0.63 8.75
C LEU A 17 -6.89 0.04 10.13
N LEU A 18 -8.00 0.23 10.86
CA LEU A 18 -7.99 0.81 12.20
C LEU A 18 -7.33 -0.12 13.22
N LEU A 19 -7.64 -1.43 13.18
CA LEU A 19 -7.05 -2.42 14.07
C LEU A 19 -5.55 -2.52 13.88
N ASP A 20 -5.09 -2.54 12.63
CA ASP A 20 -3.68 -2.54 12.27
C ASP A 20 -2.95 -1.30 12.81
N GLY A 21 -3.53 -0.11 12.60
CA GLY A 21 -3.00 1.13 13.15
C GLY A 21 -2.92 1.15 14.68
N LEU A 22 -3.91 0.56 15.37
CA LEU A 22 -3.94 0.44 16.83
C LEU A 22 -2.88 -0.55 17.33
N GLU A 23 -2.74 -1.72 16.68
CA GLU A 23 -1.71 -2.72 17.02
C GLU A 23 -0.31 -2.11 16.92
N GLY A 24 0.00 -1.44 15.80
CA GLY A 24 1.27 -0.76 15.62
C GLY A 24 1.52 0.37 16.62
N PHE A 25 0.47 1.09 17.04
CA PHE A 25 0.57 2.13 18.07
C PHE A 25 0.89 1.53 19.44
N ILE A 26 0.18 0.46 19.84
CA ILE A 26 0.36 -0.22 21.12
C ILE A 26 1.75 -0.87 21.19
N ALA A 27 2.18 -1.59 20.14
CA ALA A 27 3.48 -2.23 20.07
C ALA A 27 4.63 -1.22 20.28
N ARG A 28 4.56 -0.05 19.64
CA ARG A 28 5.55 1.03 19.83
C ARG A 28 5.53 1.58 21.25
N ARG A 29 4.36 1.72 21.87
CA ARG A 29 4.23 2.25 23.24
C ARG A 29 4.72 1.28 24.30
N CYS A 30 4.59 -0.02 24.04
CA CYS A 30 5.05 -1.08 24.93
C CYS A 30 6.52 -1.48 24.69
N ASN A 31 7.23 -0.87 23.73
CA ASN A 31 8.57 -1.27 23.28
C ASN A 31 8.67 -2.76 22.89
N ASP A 32 7.56 -3.35 22.44
CA ASP A 32 7.45 -4.75 22.01
C ASP A 32 7.41 -4.83 20.48
N THR A 33 8.38 -4.19 19.82
CA THR A 33 8.51 -4.22 18.38
C THR A 33 9.42 -5.36 17.97
N SER A 34 8.91 -6.29 17.13
CA SER A 34 9.70 -7.37 16.56
C SER A 34 9.84 -7.16 15.05
N LYS A 35 10.99 -7.62 14.49
CA LYS A 35 11.19 -7.63 13.02
C LYS A 35 10.12 -8.45 12.29
N PHE A 36 9.63 -9.52 12.93
CA PHE A 36 8.55 -10.33 12.40
C PHE A 36 7.25 -9.53 12.35
N GLY A 37 6.90 -8.82 13.42
CA GLY A 37 5.72 -7.95 13.46
C GLY A 37 5.75 -6.88 12.37
N GLU A 38 6.89 -6.23 12.15
CA GLU A 38 7.02 -5.24 11.07
C GLU A 38 6.81 -5.84 9.67
N ILE A 39 7.33 -7.03 9.42
CA ILE A 39 7.14 -7.70 8.13
C ILE A 39 5.69 -8.12 7.96
N PHE A 40 5.08 -8.66 9.02
CA PHE A 40 3.69 -9.12 9.00
C PHE A 40 2.72 -7.95 8.75
N ASP A 41 2.89 -6.83 9.45
CA ASP A 41 2.18 -5.56 9.27
C ASP A 41 2.20 -5.11 7.79
N GLN A 42 3.40 -5.06 7.23
CA GLN A 42 3.58 -4.69 5.82
C GLN A 42 2.93 -5.67 4.83
N GLU A 43 2.93 -6.97 5.12
CA GLU A 43 2.26 -7.97 4.27
C GLU A 43 0.74 -7.88 4.41
N SER A 44 0.23 -7.61 5.62
CA SER A 44 -1.21 -7.42 5.87
C SER A 44 -1.75 -6.20 5.12
N ASP A 45 -1.05 -5.08 5.18
CA ASP A 45 -1.37 -3.85 4.43
C ASP A 45 -1.43 -4.13 2.92
N ASN A 46 -0.39 -4.81 2.41
CA ASN A 46 -0.31 -5.11 0.98
C ASN A 46 -1.38 -6.10 0.54
N PHE A 47 -1.72 -7.07 1.39
CA PHE A 47 -2.81 -8.00 1.14
C PHE A 47 -4.16 -7.28 1.10
N LEU A 48 -4.40 -6.33 2.00
CA LEU A 48 -5.62 -5.50 1.97
C LEU A 48 -5.73 -4.70 0.67
N MET A 49 -4.63 -4.07 0.21
CA MET A 49 -4.60 -3.37 -1.08
C MET A 49 -4.89 -4.33 -2.24
N PHE A 50 -4.39 -5.56 -2.19
CA PHE A 50 -4.64 -6.57 -3.22
C PHE A 50 -6.12 -6.97 -3.26
N VAL A 51 -6.75 -7.21 -2.11
CA VAL A 51 -8.18 -7.53 -2.00
C VAL A 51 -9.04 -6.36 -2.51
N LEU A 52 -8.69 -5.12 -2.15
CA LEU A 52 -9.36 -3.92 -2.67
C LEU A 52 -9.19 -3.80 -4.19
N SER A 53 -8.02 -4.12 -4.73
CA SER A 53 -7.78 -4.12 -6.19
C SER A 53 -8.66 -5.14 -6.91
N ILE A 54 -8.82 -6.35 -6.36
CA ILE A 54 -9.72 -7.38 -6.90
C ILE A 54 -11.16 -6.87 -6.89
N SER A 55 -11.60 -6.30 -5.77
CA SER A 55 -12.96 -5.78 -5.64
C SER A 55 -13.25 -4.67 -6.65
N LEU A 56 -12.33 -3.71 -6.82
CA LEU A 56 -12.45 -2.63 -7.79
C LEU A 56 -12.45 -3.17 -9.24
N TYR A 57 -11.60 -4.14 -9.54
CA TYR A 57 -11.54 -4.76 -10.86
C TYR A 57 -12.86 -5.48 -11.24
N ILE A 58 -13.43 -6.24 -10.29
CA ILE A 58 -14.64 -7.04 -10.56
C ILE A 58 -15.89 -6.17 -10.58
N ASN A 59 -16.02 -5.22 -9.65
CA ASN A 59 -17.27 -4.51 -9.42
C ASN A 59 -17.35 -3.15 -10.15
N LYS A 60 -16.19 -2.57 -10.51
CA LYS A 60 -16.12 -1.19 -11.03
C LYS A 60 -15.48 -1.09 -12.42
N ASP A 61 -15.27 -2.22 -13.08
CA ASP A 61 -14.78 -2.31 -14.47
C ASP A 61 -13.48 -1.55 -14.75
N ILE A 62 -12.63 -1.49 -13.72
CA ILE A 62 -11.30 -0.88 -13.79
C ILE A 62 -10.34 -1.81 -14.55
N GLY A 63 -9.41 -1.22 -15.32
CA GLY A 63 -8.38 -1.98 -16.02
C GLY A 63 -7.39 -2.68 -15.08
N LEU A 64 -6.67 -3.66 -15.62
CA LEU A 64 -5.67 -4.46 -14.88
C LEU A 64 -4.56 -3.63 -14.20
N TYR A 65 -4.40 -2.36 -14.58
CA TYR A 65 -3.38 -1.48 -13.99
C TYR A 65 -3.56 -1.26 -12.49
N ILE A 66 -4.77 -1.46 -11.93
CA ILE A 66 -5.04 -1.35 -10.50
C ILE A 66 -4.16 -2.31 -9.68
N PHE A 67 -3.83 -3.48 -10.23
CA PHE A 67 -2.98 -4.46 -9.57
C PHE A 67 -1.51 -4.03 -9.46
N LEU A 68 -1.09 -2.97 -10.17
CA LEU A 68 0.25 -2.41 -9.99
C LEU A 68 0.42 -1.79 -8.60
N ILE A 69 -0.65 -1.30 -7.97
CA ILE A 69 -0.58 -0.70 -6.63
C ILE A 69 0.01 -1.70 -5.61
N PRO A 70 -0.59 -2.87 -5.37
CA PRO A 70 0.02 -3.86 -4.47
C PRO A 70 1.28 -4.52 -5.07
N ALA A 71 1.44 -4.56 -6.39
CA ALA A 71 2.59 -5.18 -7.04
C ALA A 71 3.91 -4.41 -6.82
N TYR A 72 3.88 -3.10 -6.57
CA TYR A 72 5.09 -2.29 -6.36
C TYR A 72 6.01 -2.87 -5.28
N ARG A 73 5.47 -3.35 -4.18
CA ARG A 73 6.24 -4.00 -3.12
C ARG A 73 6.99 -5.23 -3.63
N TYR A 74 6.31 -6.13 -4.33
CA TYR A 74 6.93 -7.35 -4.85
C TYR A 74 7.91 -7.06 -5.99
N ILE A 75 7.61 -6.07 -6.83
CA ILE A 75 8.55 -5.58 -7.85
C ILE A 75 9.83 -5.08 -7.17
N PHE A 76 9.72 -4.31 -6.07
CA PHE A 76 10.88 -3.83 -5.33
C PHE A 76 11.69 -4.99 -4.72
N ILE A 77 11.04 -5.97 -4.09
CA ILE A 77 11.69 -7.17 -3.55
C ILE A 77 12.39 -7.95 -4.66
N ALA A 78 11.75 -8.14 -5.81
CA ALA A 78 12.36 -8.80 -6.96
C ALA A 78 13.57 -8.02 -7.50
N MET A 79 13.53 -6.69 -7.51
CA MET A 79 14.68 -5.86 -7.89
C MET A 79 15.84 -5.99 -6.89
N MET A 80 15.58 -6.15 -5.60
CA MET A 80 16.60 -6.38 -4.57
C MET A 80 17.38 -7.69 -4.80
N THR A 81 16.78 -8.70 -5.43
CA THR A 81 17.50 -9.94 -5.76
C THR A 81 18.50 -9.74 -6.89
N LYS A 82 18.22 -8.83 -7.83
CA LYS A 82 19.03 -8.55 -8.99
C LYS A 82 20.11 -7.48 -8.74
N TYR A 83 19.80 -6.47 -7.94
CA TYR A 83 20.67 -5.31 -7.70
C TYR A 83 21.09 -5.26 -6.23
N SER A 84 22.37 -5.53 -5.94
CA SER A 84 22.91 -5.56 -4.57
C SER A 84 22.78 -4.22 -3.83
N TRP A 85 22.88 -3.10 -4.53
CA TRP A 85 22.75 -1.75 -3.94
C TRP A 85 21.33 -1.44 -3.42
N LEU A 86 20.31 -2.14 -3.91
CA LEU A 86 18.93 -2.01 -3.39
C LEU A 86 18.75 -2.71 -2.02
N LYS A 87 19.68 -3.57 -1.61
CA LYS A 87 19.67 -4.23 -0.28
C LYS A 87 20.11 -3.31 0.85
N ASN A 88 20.62 -2.12 0.54
CA ASN A 88 20.97 -1.15 1.56
C ASN A 88 19.75 -0.79 2.41
N THR A 89 19.98 -0.61 3.70
CA THR A 89 18.89 -0.25 4.64
C THR A 89 18.38 1.16 4.31
N LEU A 90 17.11 1.22 3.90
CA LEU A 90 16.42 2.51 3.81
C LEU A 90 16.23 3.07 5.23
N PRO A 91 16.42 4.39 5.43
CA PRO A 91 16.09 5.01 6.70
C PRO A 91 14.60 4.85 6.99
N ASP A 92 14.25 4.67 8.27
CA ASP A 92 12.86 4.63 8.68
C ASP A 92 12.14 5.91 8.27
N SER A 93 11.10 5.75 7.47
CA SER A 93 10.35 6.88 6.92
C SER A 93 8.88 6.79 7.31
N ILE A 94 8.46 7.72 8.17
CA ILE A 94 7.04 7.93 8.49
C ILE A 94 6.24 8.20 7.22
N LEU A 95 6.86 8.83 6.21
CA LEU A 95 6.22 9.13 4.93
C LEU A 95 5.80 7.85 4.18
N ARG A 96 6.61 6.77 4.20
CA ARG A 96 6.23 5.50 3.54
C ARG A 96 4.99 4.90 4.18
N LYS A 97 4.94 4.86 5.52
CA LYS A 97 3.77 4.37 6.26
C LYS A 97 2.54 5.23 5.97
N PHE A 98 2.72 6.54 5.97
CA PHE A 98 1.64 7.48 5.63
C PHE A 98 1.13 7.29 4.18
N VAL A 99 2.01 7.11 3.22
CA VAL A 99 1.64 6.85 1.81
C VAL A 99 0.84 5.55 1.68
N CYS A 100 1.25 4.48 2.37
CA CYS A 100 0.56 3.20 2.38
C CYS A 100 -0.89 3.38 2.86
N VAL A 101 -1.07 3.96 4.05
CA VAL A 101 -2.38 4.23 4.64
C VAL A 101 -3.24 5.13 3.75
N MET A 102 -2.66 6.21 3.20
CA MET A 102 -3.38 7.13 2.31
C MET A 102 -3.82 6.45 1.01
N THR A 103 -2.97 5.61 0.43
CA THR A 103 -3.31 4.85 -0.78
C THR A 103 -4.47 3.89 -0.51
N THR A 104 -4.42 3.15 0.61
CA THR A 104 -5.49 2.24 1.02
C THR A 104 -6.80 2.99 1.25
N LEU A 105 -6.77 4.13 1.95
CA LEU A 105 -7.94 4.98 2.18
C LEU A 105 -8.53 5.49 0.86
N LEU A 106 -7.72 5.95 -0.09
CA LEU A 106 -8.21 6.39 -1.40
C LEU A 106 -8.88 5.25 -2.17
N MET A 107 -8.34 4.03 -2.09
CA MET A 107 -8.96 2.85 -2.70
C MET A 107 -10.31 2.51 -2.03
N VAL A 108 -10.42 2.62 -0.72
CA VAL A 108 -11.69 2.41 0.02
C VAL A 108 -12.71 3.48 -0.37
N ILE A 109 -12.33 4.75 -0.38
CA ILE A 109 -13.20 5.87 -0.75
C ILE A 109 -13.69 5.75 -2.19
N SER A 110 -12.87 5.24 -3.09
CA SER A 110 -13.26 5.05 -4.49
C SER A 110 -14.43 4.09 -4.68
N HIS A 111 -14.65 3.14 -3.77
CA HIS A 111 -15.81 2.26 -3.79
C HIS A 111 -17.14 3.01 -3.61
N GLU A 112 -17.17 4.07 -2.79
CA GLU A 112 -18.38 4.87 -2.54
C GLU A 112 -18.66 5.88 -3.66
N ILE A 113 -17.62 6.41 -4.30
CA ILE A 113 -17.74 7.53 -5.25
C ILE A 113 -17.95 7.05 -6.71
N TYR A 114 -18.11 5.77 -6.93
CA TYR A 114 -18.24 5.19 -8.28
C TYR A 114 -19.39 5.80 -9.13
N SER A 115 -20.43 6.33 -8.52
CA SER A 115 -21.52 7.00 -9.23
C SER A 115 -21.08 8.22 -10.05
N ASN A 116 -19.90 8.79 -9.74
CA ASN A 116 -19.29 9.87 -10.51
C ASN A 116 -17.97 9.37 -11.14
N GLU A 117 -18.03 8.97 -12.40
CA GLU A 117 -16.89 8.38 -13.12
C GLU A 117 -15.63 9.28 -13.13
N TYR A 118 -15.80 10.60 -13.24
CA TYR A 118 -14.66 11.53 -13.23
C TYR A 118 -13.95 11.55 -11.87
N MET A 119 -14.73 11.64 -10.79
CA MET A 119 -14.18 11.64 -9.42
C MET A 119 -13.54 10.31 -9.07
N PHE A 120 -14.18 9.21 -9.47
CA PHE A 120 -13.65 7.87 -9.29
C PHE A 120 -12.29 7.71 -9.97
N ASN A 121 -12.19 8.01 -11.27
CA ASN A 121 -10.93 7.94 -12.02
C ASN A 121 -9.87 8.87 -11.44
N PHE A 122 -10.25 10.06 -11.00
CA PHE A 122 -9.32 11.00 -10.35
C PHE A 122 -8.72 10.41 -9.07
N ILE A 123 -9.54 9.82 -8.20
CA ILE A 123 -9.10 9.25 -6.92
C ILE A 123 -8.16 8.06 -7.15
N ILE A 124 -8.50 7.17 -8.07
CA ILE A 124 -7.65 6.01 -8.39
C ILE A 124 -6.30 6.44 -9.00
N ASN A 125 -6.33 7.39 -9.94
CA ASN A 125 -5.09 7.92 -10.52
C ASN A 125 -4.23 8.64 -9.46
N LEU A 126 -4.86 9.34 -8.51
CA LEU A 126 -4.17 9.97 -7.39
C LEU A 126 -3.49 8.93 -6.49
N ALA A 127 -4.19 7.85 -6.13
CA ALA A 127 -3.64 6.75 -5.36
C ALA A 127 -2.44 6.12 -6.07
N PHE A 128 -2.58 5.84 -7.37
CA PHE A 128 -1.50 5.32 -8.20
C PHE A 128 -0.29 6.25 -8.27
N PHE A 129 -0.51 7.55 -8.44
CA PHE A 129 0.54 8.55 -8.49
C PHE A 129 1.31 8.66 -7.16
N ILE A 130 0.59 8.69 -6.03
CA ILE A 130 1.18 8.81 -4.69
C ILE A 130 2.11 7.61 -4.41
N ILE A 131 1.65 6.38 -4.67
CA ILE A 131 2.46 5.20 -4.42
C ILE A 131 3.67 5.12 -5.36
N THR A 132 3.48 5.42 -6.65
CA THR A 132 4.56 5.45 -7.64
C THR A 132 5.63 6.47 -7.27
N PHE A 133 5.22 7.66 -6.85
CA PHE A 133 6.13 8.71 -6.40
C PHE A 133 6.95 8.27 -5.19
N SER A 134 6.31 7.65 -4.20
CA SER A 134 6.99 7.16 -2.99
C SER A 134 8.06 6.10 -3.33
N PHE A 135 7.70 5.10 -4.13
CA PHE A 135 8.66 4.07 -4.55
C PHE A 135 9.80 4.63 -5.41
N SER A 136 9.51 5.54 -6.34
CA SER A 136 10.52 6.20 -7.16
C SER A 136 11.52 6.98 -6.32
N LYS A 137 11.04 7.71 -5.31
CA LYS A 137 11.87 8.43 -4.35
C LYS A 137 12.83 7.49 -3.61
N ASP A 138 12.34 6.34 -3.13
CA ASP A 138 13.14 5.37 -2.40
C ASP A 138 14.22 4.74 -3.30
N ILE A 139 13.89 4.39 -4.54
CA ILE A 139 14.84 3.88 -5.53
C ILE A 139 15.93 4.92 -5.85
N ILE A 140 15.54 6.19 -6.06
CA ILE A 140 16.50 7.26 -6.35
C ILE A 140 17.43 7.49 -5.16
N TRP A 141 16.90 7.45 -3.94
CA TRP A 141 17.71 7.60 -2.72
C TRP A 141 18.74 6.46 -2.60
N LEU A 142 18.32 5.21 -2.79
CA LEU A 142 19.22 4.04 -2.77
C LEU A 142 20.26 4.11 -3.89
N TYR A 143 19.89 4.59 -5.08
CA TYR A 143 20.82 4.75 -6.18
C TYR A 143 21.89 5.81 -5.90
N ARG A 144 21.52 6.93 -5.26
CA ARG A 144 22.47 7.98 -4.88
C ARG A 144 23.45 7.53 -3.81
N ASN A 145 22.98 6.73 -2.85
CA ASN A 145 23.78 6.28 -1.70
C ASN A 145 24.42 4.89 -1.92
N LYS A 146 24.46 4.41 -3.18
CA LYS A 146 25.01 3.08 -3.48
C LYS A 146 26.50 2.93 -3.19
N TYR A 147 27.25 4.03 -3.17
CA TYR A 147 28.72 4.05 -2.97
C TYR A 147 29.13 4.53 -1.57
N GLU A 148 28.21 4.83 -0.69
CA GLU A 148 28.52 5.39 0.65
C GLU A 148 28.94 4.32 1.68
N LYS A 149 29.05 3.05 1.29
CA LYS A 149 29.44 1.91 2.14
C LYS A 149 30.64 1.11 1.65
N ASP A 150 31.54 1.73 0.89
CA ASP A 150 32.89 1.18 0.65
C ASP A 150 33.93 1.86 1.54
#